data_de3db56c8a6128fbc3cb4adaf1006c57
#
_entry.id   de3db56c8a6128fbc3cb4adaf1006c57
#
_cell.length_a   1.000
_cell.length_b   1.000
_cell.length_c   1.000
_cell.angle_alpha   90.00
_cell.angle_beta   90.00
_cell.angle_gamma   90.00
#
_symmetry.space_group_name_H-M   'P 1'
#
loop_
_entity.id
_entity.type
_entity.pdbx_description
1 polymer ?
#
loop_
_entity_poly.entity_id
_entity_poly.type
_entity_poly.pdbx_seq_one_letter_code
_entity_poly.pdbx_strand_id
1 'polypeptide(L)'
;MSISMADVRFQWQRALGLIRRGTASLRSRGWKATWQRVKRQFLRVPSAQRASLYLPVEAPFAPFSVPDSAAPVASIIIPVFNQAAHTLDCLRALAEHPPQVACEILVVDDGSTDQTAGWMTQVTGLHFHRRRENGGFIATCNEGAQHARGEFLVFLNNDTVPQPGWLDVLVDTFDTHPEAGLVGAQLLYPDGRLQEAGGVVFADGNAWSYGRFESPEDPRYASLREADYCSGAALAIPHELFRTVGGFDTRYAPAYYEDTDLAFAVRAAGKRVLYQPASRVLHLEGITSGTDLNTGPKAYQVRNRSVFEQKWRSTLAKHPKPDVAPSPALLHARQRQILVVDEALPQADRDSASLRLFNLMRMLVQSGAHVVFLCTDQPQTGNALEKLRQLGVETWQAPFCTSPPAWLATHGQRFEVVMLCRHYLAARMLPLVRRHAPQARIVLDTVDLHYLRESRAAKVANRPTLEKSALETRTRELTVIQASDITLVVSEHERQVLAADAPGAKVEVVSNLHEIAGAGLPFAQRKGLVFVGGFRHPPNGDGVRWFAEAVLPLLRDRLPEVVFHCIGSEPTAEI
;
A
#
# COMPACT_ATOMS: atom_id res chain seq x y z
N MET A 1 23.55 2.22 26.59
CA MET A 1 22.93 1.02 26.06
C MET A 1 23.97 -0.08 26.06
N SER A 2 23.88 -1.03 26.98
CA SER A 2 24.74 -2.21 27.03
C SER A 2 24.29 -3.20 25.96
N ILE A 3 25.15 -3.48 24.99
CA ILE A 3 24.91 -4.53 23.99
C ILE A 3 24.98 -5.86 24.76
N SER A 4 23.90 -6.64 24.73
CA SER A 4 23.87 -7.92 25.41
C SER A 4 24.76 -8.95 24.68
N MET A 5 25.27 -9.94 25.41
CA MET A 5 26.06 -11.05 24.84
C MET A 5 25.21 -11.84 23.78
N ALA A 6 23.89 -11.86 23.93
CA ALA A 6 22.98 -12.45 22.98
C ALA A 6 22.96 -11.68 21.64
N ASP A 7 22.96 -10.33 21.68
CA ASP A 7 23.04 -9.48 20.49
C ASP A 7 24.35 -9.68 19.72
N VAL A 8 25.46 -9.80 20.44
CA VAL A 8 26.77 -10.06 19.83
C VAL A 8 26.79 -11.42 19.15
N ARG A 9 26.24 -12.45 19.80
CA ARG A 9 26.16 -13.81 19.24
C ARG A 9 25.26 -13.87 18.02
N PHE A 10 24.13 -13.17 18.06
CA PHE A 10 23.22 -13.02 16.94
C PHE A 10 23.89 -12.32 15.74
N GLN A 11 24.59 -11.20 15.99
CA GLN A 11 25.32 -10.47 14.93
C GLN A 11 26.43 -11.33 14.30
N TRP A 12 27.15 -12.14 15.08
CA TRP A 12 28.18 -13.06 14.59
C TRP A 12 27.60 -14.19 13.74
N GLN A 13 26.53 -14.83 14.18
CA GLN A 13 25.86 -15.89 13.43
C GLN A 13 25.28 -15.33 12.11
N ARG A 14 24.75 -14.10 12.16
CA ARG A 14 24.27 -13.36 11.00
C ARG A 14 25.41 -13.08 10.00
N ALA A 15 26.57 -12.62 10.46
CA ALA A 15 27.72 -12.33 9.61
C ALA A 15 28.24 -13.59 8.89
N LEU A 16 28.35 -14.72 9.58
CA LEU A 16 28.75 -16.00 9.00
C LEU A 16 27.71 -16.50 7.98
N GLY A 17 26.42 -16.38 8.28
CA GLY A 17 25.34 -16.71 7.35
C GLY A 17 25.37 -15.86 6.07
N LEU A 18 25.79 -14.60 6.18
CA LEU A 18 25.91 -13.69 5.04
C LEU A 18 27.04 -14.05 4.09
N ILE A 19 28.21 -14.44 4.62
CA ILE A 19 29.35 -14.88 3.80
C ILE A 19 28.97 -16.14 3.02
N ARG A 20 28.32 -17.12 3.65
CA ARG A 20 27.83 -18.34 2.99
C ARG A 20 26.76 -18.06 1.95
N ARG A 21 25.81 -17.14 2.24
CA ARG A 21 24.78 -16.71 1.25
C ARG A 21 25.40 -15.92 0.10
N GLY A 22 26.46 -15.14 0.33
CA GLY A 22 27.19 -14.41 -0.71
C GLY A 22 27.78 -15.35 -1.76
N THR A 23 28.40 -16.44 -1.34
CA THR A 23 28.98 -17.44 -2.25
C THR A 23 27.92 -18.23 -3.01
N ALA A 24 26.82 -18.61 -2.37
CA ALA A 24 25.68 -19.24 -3.03
C ALA A 24 24.99 -18.30 -4.02
N SER A 25 24.82 -17.01 -3.65
CA SER A 25 24.27 -15.97 -4.53
C SER A 25 25.16 -15.71 -5.75
N LEU A 26 26.47 -15.71 -5.60
CA LEU A 26 27.43 -15.59 -6.71
C LEU A 26 27.27 -16.73 -7.74
N ARG A 27 27.09 -17.95 -7.26
CA ARG A 27 26.91 -19.12 -8.14
C ARG A 27 25.56 -19.12 -8.87
N SER A 28 24.49 -18.66 -8.22
CA SER A 28 23.13 -18.73 -8.77
C SER A 28 22.68 -17.47 -9.51
N ARG A 29 23.25 -16.29 -9.21
CA ARG A 29 22.71 -14.97 -9.62
C ARG A 29 23.75 -14.03 -10.23
N GLY A 30 25.02 -14.42 -10.27
CA GLY A 30 26.12 -13.63 -10.81
C GLY A 30 26.60 -12.48 -9.93
N TRP A 31 27.75 -11.89 -10.30
CA TRP A 31 28.47 -10.88 -9.53
C TRP A 31 27.67 -9.58 -9.32
N LYS A 32 27.04 -9.05 -10.37
CA LYS A 32 26.35 -7.74 -10.28
C LYS A 32 25.19 -7.74 -9.29
N ALA A 33 24.33 -8.77 -9.33
CA ALA A 33 23.19 -8.91 -8.41
C ALA A 33 23.63 -9.17 -6.96
N THR A 34 24.70 -9.97 -6.79
CA THR A 34 25.27 -10.23 -5.46
C THR A 34 25.90 -8.98 -4.84
N TRP A 35 26.65 -8.20 -5.64
CA TRP A 35 27.25 -6.95 -5.17
C TRP A 35 26.22 -5.89 -4.79
N GLN A 36 25.17 -5.72 -5.57
CA GLN A 36 24.07 -4.81 -5.24
C GLN A 36 23.40 -5.21 -3.90
N ARG A 37 23.21 -6.51 -3.68
CA ARG A 37 22.63 -7.03 -2.43
C ARG A 37 23.56 -6.76 -1.22
N VAL A 38 24.86 -7.00 -1.36
CA VAL A 38 25.86 -6.69 -0.32
C VAL A 38 25.87 -5.19 -0.01
N LYS A 39 25.89 -4.33 -1.04
CA LYS A 39 25.85 -2.87 -0.88
C LYS A 39 24.59 -2.42 -0.12
N ARG A 40 23.41 -2.92 -0.47
CA ARG A 40 22.15 -2.59 0.21
C ARG A 40 22.16 -2.99 1.68
N GLN A 41 22.76 -4.11 2.01
CA GLN A 41 22.84 -4.60 3.39
C GLN A 41 23.64 -3.70 4.34
N PHE A 42 24.62 -2.95 3.82
CA PHE A 42 25.44 -2.00 4.60
C PHE A 42 24.90 -0.56 4.54
N LEU A 43 23.84 -0.28 3.76
CA LEU A 43 23.19 1.03 3.79
C LEU A 43 22.50 1.21 5.16
N ARG A 44 22.83 2.29 5.85
CA ARG A 44 22.13 2.68 7.10
C ARG A 44 20.82 3.36 6.71
N VAL A 45 19.71 2.88 7.29
CA VAL A 45 18.44 3.61 7.24
C VAL A 45 18.57 4.84 8.13
N PRO A 46 18.23 6.05 7.68
CA PRO A 46 18.25 7.24 8.52
C PRO A 46 17.38 7.05 9.76
N SER A 47 17.90 7.39 10.94
CA SER A 47 17.23 7.15 12.23
C SER A 47 15.88 7.86 12.38
N ALA A 48 15.67 8.95 11.66
CA ALA A 48 14.41 9.71 11.65
C ALA A 48 13.23 8.98 10.97
N GLN A 49 13.48 7.85 10.30
CA GLN A 49 12.49 7.07 9.55
C GLN A 49 12.15 5.71 10.19
N ARG A 50 12.67 5.43 11.38
CA ARG A 50 12.30 4.21 12.08
C ARG A 50 10.92 4.40 12.69
N ALA A 51 9.93 3.67 12.20
CA ALA A 51 8.68 3.49 12.93
C ALA A 51 8.99 2.97 14.33
N SER A 52 8.26 3.45 15.34
CA SER A 52 8.34 2.86 16.67
C SER A 52 7.77 1.45 16.59
N LEU A 53 8.64 0.46 16.55
CA LEU A 53 8.25 -0.94 16.51
C LEU A 53 7.99 -1.43 17.94
N TYR A 54 6.88 -2.11 18.10
CA TYR A 54 6.60 -2.82 19.35
C TYR A 54 7.50 -4.06 19.45
N LEU A 55 8.10 -4.25 20.61
CA LEU A 55 8.85 -5.46 20.99
C LEU A 55 8.36 -5.89 22.38
N PRO A 56 7.97 -7.16 22.57
CA PRO A 56 7.61 -7.68 23.88
C PRO A 56 8.76 -7.48 24.87
N VAL A 57 8.40 -7.21 26.11
CA VAL A 57 9.40 -7.13 27.20
C VAL A 57 9.83 -8.55 27.56
N GLU A 58 11.13 -8.82 27.55
CA GLU A 58 11.66 -10.08 28.05
C GLU A 58 11.27 -10.27 29.52
N ALA A 59 10.45 -11.27 29.80
CA ALA A 59 10.00 -11.62 31.14
C ALA A 59 9.88 -13.14 31.27
N PRO A 60 10.10 -13.70 32.48
CA PRO A 60 9.82 -15.10 32.74
C PRO A 60 8.37 -15.45 32.35
N PHE A 61 8.13 -16.73 32.06
CA PHE A 61 6.76 -17.18 31.79
C PHE A 61 5.88 -16.96 33.02
N ALA A 62 4.72 -16.35 32.79
CA ALA A 62 3.59 -16.29 33.71
C ALA A 62 2.31 -16.50 32.86
N PRO A 63 1.27 -17.17 33.41
CA PRO A 63 0.01 -17.34 32.72
C PRO A 63 -0.62 -16.01 32.32
N PHE A 64 -1.17 -15.93 31.12
CA PHE A 64 -1.88 -14.77 30.58
C PHE A 64 -3.01 -15.20 29.65
N SER A 65 -3.78 -14.25 29.13
CA SER A 65 -4.90 -14.52 28.24
C SER A 65 -4.63 -13.93 26.85
N VAL A 66 -5.08 -14.63 25.80
CA VAL A 66 -5.10 -14.16 24.43
C VAL A 66 -6.55 -13.98 23.95
N PRO A 67 -6.79 -13.20 22.87
CA PRO A 67 -8.12 -13.08 22.27
C PRO A 67 -8.70 -14.43 21.85
N ASP A 68 -9.96 -14.66 22.21
CA ASP A 68 -10.74 -15.84 21.77
C ASP A 68 -12.19 -15.43 21.58
N SER A 69 -12.72 -15.66 20.39
CA SER A 69 -14.10 -15.37 20.03
C SER A 69 -14.90 -16.64 19.80
N ALA A 70 -16.14 -16.67 20.31
CA ALA A 70 -17.07 -17.75 20.04
C ALA A 70 -17.49 -17.83 18.55
N ALA A 71 -17.44 -16.70 17.84
CA ALA A 71 -17.73 -16.58 16.40
C ALA A 71 -16.57 -15.81 15.72
N PRO A 72 -15.41 -16.44 15.50
CA PRO A 72 -14.26 -15.78 14.94
C PRO A 72 -14.46 -15.47 13.45
N VAL A 73 -14.05 -14.27 13.02
CA VAL A 73 -13.90 -13.90 11.62
C VAL A 73 -12.57 -14.45 11.10
N ALA A 74 -11.52 -14.41 11.92
CA ALA A 74 -10.19 -14.90 11.56
C ALA A 74 -9.70 -15.98 12.52
N SER A 75 -9.09 -17.05 11.99
CA SER A 75 -8.36 -18.05 12.74
C SER A 75 -6.86 -17.87 12.52
N ILE A 76 -6.14 -17.46 13.57
CA ILE A 76 -4.68 -17.31 13.53
C ILE A 76 -4.06 -18.68 13.83
N ILE A 77 -3.40 -19.28 12.85
CA ILE A 77 -2.76 -20.58 12.93
C ILE A 77 -1.26 -20.38 13.09
N ILE A 78 -0.73 -20.81 14.24
CA ILE A 78 0.68 -20.70 14.60
C ILE A 78 1.30 -22.09 14.65
N PRO A 79 2.03 -22.54 13.60
CA PRO A 79 2.76 -23.79 13.63
C PRO A 79 3.98 -23.67 14.53
N VAL A 80 4.19 -24.64 15.41
CA VAL A 80 5.28 -24.63 16.41
C VAL A 80 6.03 -25.94 16.40
N PHE A 81 7.35 -25.85 16.40
CA PHE A 81 8.25 -26.97 16.73
C PHE A 81 9.41 -26.46 17.57
N ASN A 82 9.36 -26.75 18.87
CA ASN A 82 10.26 -26.19 19.86
C ASN A 82 10.25 -24.63 19.87
N GLN A 83 11.25 -23.96 20.42
CA GLN A 83 11.37 -22.51 20.47
C GLN A 83 10.25 -21.83 21.30
N ALA A 84 9.92 -22.43 22.45
CA ALA A 84 8.84 -21.95 23.34
C ALA A 84 8.92 -20.44 23.66
N ALA A 85 10.13 -19.88 23.82
CA ALA A 85 10.31 -18.46 24.12
C ALA A 85 9.83 -17.55 22.97
N HIS A 86 10.10 -17.91 21.73
CA HIS A 86 9.63 -17.11 20.57
C HIS A 86 8.13 -17.22 20.39
N THR A 87 7.55 -18.42 20.58
CA THR A 87 6.09 -18.60 20.60
C THR A 87 5.45 -17.74 21.68
N LEU A 88 6.07 -17.65 22.86
CA LEU A 88 5.62 -16.79 23.94
C LEU A 88 5.62 -15.32 23.56
N ASP A 89 6.67 -14.83 22.91
CA ASP A 89 6.78 -13.43 22.47
C ASP A 89 5.73 -13.10 21.38
N CYS A 90 5.48 -14.04 20.46
CA CYS A 90 4.41 -13.91 19.47
C CYS A 90 3.02 -13.80 20.15
N LEU A 91 2.71 -14.68 21.10
CA LEU A 91 1.44 -14.66 21.82
C LEU A 91 1.28 -13.43 22.73
N ARG A 92 2.37 -12.96 23.38
CA ARG A 92 2.35 -11.71 24.14
C ARG A 92 2.02 -10.51 23.26
N ALA A 93 2.57 -10.44 22.05
CA ALA A 93 2.25 -9.36 21.11
C ALA A 93 0.77 -9.34 20.75
N LEU A 94 0.16 -10.51 20.57
CA LEU A 94 -1.28 -10.64 20.30
C LEU A 94 -2.14 -10.31 21.54
N ALA A 95 -1.66 -10.60 22.74
CA ALA A 95 -2.35 -10.29 24.00
C ALA A 95 -2.28 -8.80 24.36
N GLU A 96 -1.10 -8.16 24.17
CA GLU A 96 -0.90 -6.75 24.51
C GLU A 96 -1.51 -5.79 23.49
N HIS A 97 -1.65 -6.24 22.23
CA HIS A 97 -2.26 -5.50 21.15
C HIS A 97 -3.34 -6.34 20.45
N PRO A 98 -4.45 -6.63 21.14
CA PRO A 98 -5.50 -7.48 20.61
C PRO A 98 -6.11 -6.86 19.34
N PRO A 99 -6.31 -7.67 18.29
CA PRO A 99 -7.03 -7.23 17.10
C PRO A 99 -8.46 -6.78 17.44
N GLN A 100 -9.01 -5.86 16.66
CA GLN A 100 -10.44 -5.50 16.75
C GLN A 100 -11.32 -6.53 16.04
N VAL A 101 -10.80 -7.14 14.99
CA VAL A 101 -11.44 -8.27 14.31
C VAL A 101 -11.58 -9.44 15.28
N ALA A 102 -12.79 -10.00 15.37
CA ALA A 102 -13.06 -11.19 16.17
C ALA A 102 -12.19 -12.36 15.68
N CYS A 103 -11.33 -12.89 16.55
CA CYS A 103 -10.40 -13.94 16.16
C CYS A 103 -10.31 -15.05 17.20
N GLU A 104 -9.80 -16.19 16.78
CA GLU A 104 -9.28 -17.27 17.61
C GLU A 104 -7.81 -17.50 17.28
N ILE A 105 -7.07 -18.06 18.24
CA ILE A 105 -5.65 -18.37 18.08
C ILE A 105 -5.44 -19.87 18.29
N LEU A 106 -4.94 -20.54 17.24
CA LEU A 106 -4.63 -21.96 17.24
C LEU A 106 -3.11 -22.15 17.20
N VAL A 107 -2.53 -22.66 18.26
CA VAL A 107 -1.15 -23.14 18.26
C VAL A 107 -1.16 -24.63 17.94
N VAL A 108 -0.49 -25.01 16.85
CA VAL A 108 -0.36 -26.39 16.41
C VAL A 108 1.09 -26.84 16.65
N ASP A 109 1.28 -27.65 17.69
CA ASP A 109 2.59 -28.15 18.12
C ASP A 109 2.96 -29.44 17.37
N ASP A 110 4.01 -29.36 16.55
CA ASP A 110 4.49 -30.45 15.72
C ASP A 110 5.41 -31.43 16.48
N GLY A 111 5.06 -31.73 17.75
CA GLY A 111 5.77 -32.68 18.58
C GLY A 111 6.98 -32.09 19.31
N SER A 112 6.87 -30.87 19.83
CA SER A 112 7.93 -30.20 20.59
C SER A 112 8.38 -31.00 21.80
N THR A 113 9.66 -30.88 22.14
CA THR A 113 10.31 -31.58 23.26
C THR A 113 10.80 -30.63 24.36
N ASP A 114 10.65 -29.30 24.14
CA ASP A 114 10.98 -28.26 25.12
C ASP A 114 9.75 -27.87 25.98
N GLN A 115 9.76 -26.67 26.59
CA GLN A 115 8.69 -26.20 27.45
C GLN A 115 7.41 -25.81 26.71
N THR A 116 7.35 -25.91 25.37
CA THR A 116 6.21 -25.44 24.54
C THR A 116 4.87 -25.97 25.07
N ALA A 117 4.70 -27.28 25.20
CA ALA A 117 3.43 -27.85 25.65
C ALA A 117 3.07 -27.40 27.08
N GLY A 118 4.08 -27.33 27.98
CA GLY A 118 3.87 -26.94 29.38
C GLY A 118 3.43 -25.47 29.53
N TRP A 119 3.89 -24.57 28.68
CA TRP A 119 3.52 -23.16 28.71
C TRP A 119 2.20 -22.92 27.99
N MET A 120 2.02 -23.47 26.79
CA MET A 120 0.83 -23.21 25.97
C MET A 120 -0.48 -23.65 26.65
N THR A 121 -0.44 -24.74 27.43
CA THR A 121 -1.63 -25.19 28.20
C THR A 121 -2.02 -24.26 29.36
N GLN A 122 -1.20 -23.27 29.71
CA GLN A 122 -1.47 -22.29 30.76
C GLN A 122 -1.87 -20.92 30.19
N VAL A 123 -1.95 -20.75 28.85
CA VAL A 123 -2.44 -19.53 28.21
C VAL A 123 -3.95 -19.64 27.99
N THR A 124 -4.71 -18.77 28.64
CA THR A 124 -6.17 -18.76 28.55
C THR A 124 -6.64 -18.21 27.21
N GLY A 125 -7.66 -18.81 26.60
CA GLY A 125 -8.18 -18.41 25.28
C GLY A 125 -7.37 -18.99 24.11
N LEU A 126 -6.29 -19.74 24.38
CA LEU A 126 -5.50 -20.37 23.36
C LEU A 126 -6.05 -21.76 23.01
N HIS A 127 -6.31 -22.03 21.74
CA HIS A 127 -6.60 -23.37 21.25
C HIS A 127 -5.29 -24.09 20.95
N PHE A 128 -4.87 -24.98 21.85
CA PHE A 128 -3.62 -25.72 21.72
C PHE A 128 -3.87 -27.13 21.21
N HIS A 129 -3.31 -27.45 20.03
CA HIS A 129 -3.39 -28.77 19.42
C HIS A 129 -1.97 -29.35 19.28
N ARG A 130 -1.74 -30.54 19.81
CA ARG A 130 -0.45 -31.24 19.72
C ARG A 130 -0.56 -32.44 18.80
N ARG A 131 0.27 -32.45 17.76
CA ARG A 131 0.40 -33.56 16.83
C ARG A 131 1.15 -34.73 17.46
N ARG A 132 0.82 -35.93 17.05
CA ARG A 132 1.47 -37.15 17.56
C ARG A 132 2.90 -37.34 17.07
N GLU A 133 3.17 -36.90 15.82
CA GLU A 133 4.43 -37.05 15.14
C GLU A 133 4.80 -35.75 14.41
N ASN A 134 6.09 -35.46 14.29
CA ASN A 134 6.57 -34.33 13.53
C ASN A 134 6.35 -34.57 12.03
N GLY A 135 5.58 -33.70 11.38
CA GLY A 135 5.26 -33.74 9.96
C GLY A 135 5.78 -32.54 9.18
N GLY A 136 6.39 -31.59 9.88
CA GLY A 136 6.90 -30.33 9.32
C GLY A 136 5.82 -29.27 9.11
N PHE A 137 6.24 -28.11 8.66
CA PHE A 137 5.44 -26.89 8.54
C PHE A 137 4.13 -27.10 7.76
N ILE A 138 4.22 -27.72 6.58
CA ILE A 138 3.07 -27.94 5.68
C ILE A 138 1.98 -28.78 6.33
N ALA A 139 2.37 -29.90 6.94
CA ALA A 139 1.41 -30.78 7.59
C ALA A 139 0.75 -30.11 8.80
N THR A 140 1.55 -29.36 9.57
CA THR A 140 1.11 -28.62 10.74
C THR A 140 0.12 -27.52 10.39
N CYS A 141 0.39 -26.73 9.35
CA CYS A 141 -0.50 -25.68 8.87
C CYS A 141 -1.81 -26.26 8.29
N ASN A 142 -1.74 -27.31 7.48
CA ASN A 142 -2.92 -27.97 6.91
C ASN A 142 -3.81 -28.59 7.99
N GLU A 143 -3.23 -29.15 9.04
CA GLU A 143 -3.98 -29.69 10.18
C GLU A 143 -4.62 -28.56 10.99
N GLY A 144 -3.89 -27.46 11.24
CA GLY A 144 -4.46 -26.26 11.88
C GLY A 144 -5.66 -25.70 11.12
N ALA A 145 -5.59 -25.67 9.80
CA ALA A 145 -6.69 -25.21 8.95
C ALA A 145 -7.96 -26.07 9.09
N GLN A 146 -7.83 -27.37 9.40
CA GLN A 146 -8.99 -28.26 9.64
C GLN A 146 -9.68 -27.98 10.98
N HIS A 147 -8.96 -27.41 11.95
CA HIS A 147 -9.50 -27.05 13.27
C HIS A 147 -10.02 -25.61 13.33
N ALA A 148 -9.69 -24.79 12.35
CA ALA A 148 -10.06 -23.38 12.27
C ALA A 148 -11.56 -23.20 12.01
N ARG A 149 -12.16 -22.17 12.66
CA ARG A 149 -13.60 -21.84 12.56
C ARG A 149 -13.85 -20.52 11.82
N GLY A 150 -12.80 -19.70 11.65
CA GLY A 150 -12.90 -18.38 11.04
C GLY A 150 -13.16 -18.44 9.54
N GLU A 151 -13.73 -17.36 9.01
CA GLU A 151 -13.91 -17.13 7.58
C GLU A 151 -12.55 -16.98 6.87
N PHE A 152 -11.59 -16.39 7.56
CA PHE A 152 -10.21 -16.22 7.08
C PHE A 152 -9.25 -17.08 7.89
N LEU A 153 -8.38 -17.81 7.19
CA LEU A 153 -7.21 -18.47 7.78
C LEU A 153 -6.04 -17.48 7.73
N VAL A 154 -5.38 -17.31 8.86
CA VAL A 154 -4.20 -16.44 8.97
C VAL A 154 -3.03 -17.27 9.47
N PHE A 155 -2.08 -17.57 8.58
CA PHE A 155 -0.87 -18.28 8.95
C PHE A 155 0.15 -17.30 9.50
N LEU A 156 0.68 -17.60 10.67
CA LEU A 156 1.62 -16.75 11.40
C LEU A 156 2.73 -17.60 12.00
N ASN A 157 3.98 -17.36 11.63
CA ASN A 157 5.10 -18.08 12.22
C ASN A 157 5.27 -17.75 13.72
N ASN A 158 5.70 -18.72 14.50
CA ASN A 158 5.92 -18.56 15.93
C ASN A 158 7.12 -17.66 16.29
N ASP A 159 8.04 -17.41 15.37
CA ASP A 159 9.18 -16.50 15.51
C ASP A 159 8.87 -15.09 14.95
N THR A 160 7.63 -14.66 15.08
CA THR A 160 7.15 -13.34 14.65
C THR A 160 6.65 -12.49 15.83
N VAL A 161 6.68 -11.17 15.64
CA VAL A 161 6.06 -10.20 16.54
C VAL A 161 5.12 -9.31 15.73
N PRO A 162 3.81 -9.63 15.71
CA PRO A 162 2.81 -8.81 15.05
C PRO A 162 2.76 -7.40 15.64
N GLN A 163 2.63 -6.38 14.80
CA GLN A 163 2.53 -5.00 15.22
C GLN A 163 1.05 -4.58 15.42
N PRO A 164 0.76 -3.55 16.23
CA PRO A 164 -0.61 -3.10 16.46
C PRO A 164 -1.41 -2.91 15.15
N GLY A 165 -2.63 -3.43 15.07
CA GLY A 165 -3.55 -3.31 13.93
C GLY A 165 -3.20 -4.18 12.71
N TRP A 166 -2.20 -5.05 12.78
CA TRP A 166 -1.74 -5.86 11.65
C TRP A 166 -2.81 -6.77 11.06
N LEU A 167 -3.61 -7.43 11.92
CA LEU A 167 -4.67 -8.36 11.49
C LEU A 167 -5.87 -7.61 10.93
N ASP A 168 -6.25 -6.50 11.58
CA ASP A 168 -7.41 -5.72 11.18
C ASP A 168 -7.26 -5.24 9.74
N VAL A 169 -6.11 -4.66 9.42
CA VAL A 169 -5.79 -4.20 8.06
C VAL A 169 -5.69 -5.36 7.05
N LEU A 170 -5.18 -6.50 7.49
CA LEU A 170 -5.05 -7.69 6.63
C LEU A 170 -6.43 -8.20 6.19
N VAL A 171 -7.37 -8.31 7.15
CA VAL A 171 -8.74 -8.77 6.91
C VAL A 171 -9.54 -7.72 6.13
N ASP A 172 -9.47 -6.43 6.51
CA ASP A 172 -10.16 -5.32 5.84
C ASP A 172 -9.78 -5.21 4.33
N THR A 173 -8.59 -5.72 3.98
CA THR A 173 -8.16 -5.77 2.57
C THR A 173 -9.08 -6.62 1.71
N PHE A 174 -9.68 -7.67 2.22
CA PHE A 174 -10.61 -8.51 1.45
C PHE A 174 -11.96 -7.82 1.21
N ASP A 175 -12.41 -6.97 2.13
CA ASP A 175 -13.63 -6.19 1.97
C ASP A 175 -13.45 -5.07 0.95
N THR A 176 -12.30 -4.41 0.99
CA THR A 176 -11.97 -3.30 0.09
C THR A 176 -11.50 -3.76 -1.30
N HIS A 177 -11.03 -5.02 -1.41
CA HIS A 177 -10.53 -5.65 -2.64
C HIS A 177 -11.13 -7.06 -2.81
N PRO A 178 -12.39 -7.18 -3.26
CA PRO A 178 -13.08 -8.49 -3.38
C PRO A 178 -12.41 -9.48 -4.35
N GLU A 179 -11.53 -8.99 -5.21
CA GLU A 179 -10.69 -9.81 -6.07
C GLU A 179 -9.50 -10.46 -5.35
N ALA A 180 -9.19 -10.03 -4.11
CA ALA A 180 -8.12 -10.62 -3.32
C ALA A 180 -8.45 -12.08 -2.97
N GLY A 181 -7.48 -12.95 -3.13
CA GLY A 181 -7.56 -14.35 -2.71
C GLY A 181 -6.51 -14.70 -1.67
N LEU A 182 -5.41 -13.94 -1.63
CA LEU A 182 -4.38 -14.05 -0.61
C LEU A 182 -3.81 -12.68 -0.32
N VAL A 183 -3.65 -12.33 0.94
CA VAL A 183 -3.06 -11.06 1.38
C VAL A 183 -1.92 -11.35 2.34
N GLY A 184 -0.72 -10.82 2.03
CA GLY A 184 0.46 -10.98 2.86
C GLY A 184 0.88 -9.69 3.55
N ALA A 185 1.42 -9.81 4.75
CA ALA A 185 1.92 -8.69 5.55
C ALA A 185 3.30 -8.19 5.07
N GLN A 186 3.65 -6.98 5.49
CA GLN A 186 5.01 -6.44 5.41
C GLN A 186 5.88 -7.09 6.49
N LEU A 187 6.89 -7.85 6.07
CA LEU A 187 7.84 -8.46 7.01
C LEU A 187 9.03 -7.54 7.25
N LEU A 188 9.35 -7.35 8.52
CA LEU A 188 10.43 -6.47 8.99
C LEU A 188 11.47 -7.26 9.78
N TYR A 189 12.71 -6.82 9.70
CA TYR A 189 13.76 -7.23 10.64
C TYR A 189 13.63 -6.46 11.97
N PRO A 190 14.18 -6.97 13.08
CA PRO A 190 14.19 -6.24 14.36
C PRO A 190 14.90 -4.88 14.32
N ASP A 191 15.76 -4.65 13.33
CA ASP A 191 16.41 -3.34 13.10
C ASP A 191 15.52 -2.36 12.31
N GLY A 192 14.28 -2.73 11.99
CA GLY A 192 13.29 -1.92 11.29
C GLY A 192 13.44 -1.89 9.77
N ARG A 193 14.39 -2.61 9.19
CA ARG A 193 14.50 -2.74 7.73
C ARG A 193 13.54 -3.79 7.20
N LEU A 194 13.17 -3.64 5.94
CA LEU A 194 12.38 -4.65 5.24
C LEU A 194 13.09 -6.00 5.21
N GLN A 195 12.34 -7.04 5.52
CA GLN A 195 12.69 -8.41 5.18
C GLN A 195 12.04 -8.80 3.85
N GLU A 196 10.75 -8.51 3.71
CA GLU A 196 9.98 -8.75 2.50
C GLU A 196 8.82 -7.76 2.36
N ALA A 197 8.69 -7.19 1.17
CA ALA A 197 7.52 -6.46 0.71
C ALA A 197 6.85 -7.25 -0.42
N GLY A 198 6.36 -8.47 -0.12
CA GLY A 198 5.96 -9.46 -1.11
C GLY A 198 7.13 -9.99 -1.94
N GLY A 199 6.90 -11.04 -2.70
CA GLY A 199 7.92 -11.72 -3.48
C GLY A 199 7.77 -11.55 -4.99
N VAL A 200 8.88 -11.76 -5.70
CA VAL A 200 8.97 -11.80 -7.16
C VAL A 200 9.48 -13.18 -7.57
N VAL A 201 8.81 -13.81 -8.51
CA VAL A 201 9.18 -15.12 -9.05
C VAL A 201 9.70 -14.94 -10.48
N PHE A 202 10.79 -15.63 -10.81
CA PHE A 202 11.42 -15.57 -12.12
C PHE A 202 11.08 -16.81 -12.96
N ALA A 203 11.38 -16.72 -14.25
CA ALA A 203 11.09 -17.78 -15.23
C ALA A 203 11.77 -19.13 -14.92
N ASP A 204 12.84 -19.12 -14.12
CA ASP A 204 13.55 -20.32 -13.66
C ASP A 204 13.02 -20.85 -12.30
N GLY A 205 11.90 -20.34 -11.83
CA GLY A 205 11.31 -20.71 -10.55
C GLY A 205 12.02 -20.13 -9.31
N ASN A 206 13.08 -19.32 -9.46
CA ASN A 206 13.65 -18.60 -8.33
C ASN A 206 12.68 -17.55 -7.78
N ALA A 207 12.60 -17.46 -6.47
CA ALA A 207 11.79 -16.49 -5.77
C ALA A 207 12.69 -15.51 -4.98
N TRP A 208 12.35 -14.22 -5.01
CA TRP A 208 13.08 -13.16 -4.30
C TRP A 208 12.14 -12.33 -3.45
N SER A 209 12.50 -12.14 -2.19
CA SER A 209 11.86 -11.13 -1.34
C SER A 209 12.17 -9.73 -1.88
N TYR A 210 11.14 -8.98 -2.24
CA TYR A 210 11.29 -7.61 -2.76
C TYR A 210 11.57 -6.64 -1.62
N GLY A 211 12.43 -5.66 -1.86
CA GLY A 211 12.80 -4.63 -0.88
C GLY A 211 13.71 -5.06 0.27
N ARG A 212 14.24 -6.28 0.24
CA ARG A 212 15.03 -6.81 1.35
C ARG A 212 16.19 -5.91 1.74
N PHE A 213 16.28 -5.54 3.04
CA PHE A 213 17.21 -4.61 3.69
C PHE A 213 17.02 -3.12 3.35
N GLU A 214 15.97 -2.76 2.64
CA GLU A 214 15.62 -1.37 2.34
C GLU A 214 14.67 -0.78 3.40
N SER A 215 14.32 0.49 3.26
CA SER A 215 13.38 1.15 4.17
C SER A 215 11.94 0.71 3.90
N PRO A 216 11.14 0.34 4.90
CA PRO A 216 9.72 0.05 4.72
C PRO A 216 8.90 1.26 4.27
N GLU A 217 9.40 2.46 4.54
CA GLU A 217 8.73 3.71 4.15
C GLU A 217 9.06 4.18 2.74
N ASP A 218 10.00 3.51 2.04
CA ASP A 218 10.30 3.84 0.65
C ASP A 218 9.05 3.64 -0.22
N PRO A 219 8.66 4.62 -1.03
CA PRO A 219 7.44 4.57 -1.85
C PRO A 219 7.25 3.30 -2.67
N ARG A 220 8.33 2.67 -3.08
CA ARG A 220 8.31 1.40 -3.82
C ARG A 220 7.72 0.23 -3.02
N TYR A 221 7.70 0.34 -1.69
CA TYR A 221 7.27 -0.72 -0.77
C TYR A 221 6.13 -0.31 0.15
N ALA A 222 5.74 0.95 0.13
CA ALA A 222 4.80 1.53 1.09
C ALA A 222 3.36 1.61 0.58
N SER A 223 3.03 1.03 -0.59
CA SER A 223 1.68 0.98 -1.13
C SER A 223 1.18 -0.44 -1.35
N LEU A 224 -0.13 -0.63 -1.17
CA LEU A 224 -0.81 -1.89 -1.50
C LEU A 224 -0.55 -2.24 -2.97
N ARG A 225 -0.22 -3.49 -3.25
CA ARG A 225 0.05 -3.93 -4.62
C ARG A 225 -0.07 -5.43 -4.81
N GLU A 226 -0.20 -5.84 -6.05
CA GLU A 226 -0.09 -7.25 -6.42
C GLU A 226 1.35 -7.75 -6.26
N ALA A 227 1.49 -8.98 -5.77
CA ALA A 227 2.76 -9.69 -5.64
C ALA A 227 2.67 -11.06 -6.31
N ASP A 228 3.80 -11.64 -6.71
CA ASP A 228 3.80 -13.01 -7.22
C ASP A 228 3.50 -14.02 -6.13
N TYR A 229 4.00 -13.76 -4.90
CA TYR A 229 3.71 -14.49 -3.68
C TYR A 229 3.93 -13.60 -2.46
N CYS A 230 3.42 -14.02 -1.31
CA CYS A 230 3.75 -13.49 0.01
C CYS A 230 4.21 -14.64 0.90
N SER A 231 5.17 -14.37 1.79
CA SER A 231 5.74 -15.38 2.68
C SER A 231 4.69 -15.96 3.62
N GLY A 232 4.75 -17.28 3.82
CA GLY A 232 3.96 -18.01 4.81
C GLY A 232 4.19 -17.59 6.25
N ALA A 233 5.18 -16.71 6.51
CA ALA A 233 5.44 -16.17 7.84
C ALA A 233 4.31 -15.28 8.38
N ALA A 234 3.55 -14.58 7.50
CA ALA A 234 2.35 -13.82 7.86
C ALA A 234 1.49 -13.57 6.61
N LEU A 235 0.47 -14.38 6.41
CA LEU A 235 -0.48 -14.23 5.31
C LEU A 235 -1.90 -14.63 5.71
N ALA A 236 -2.90 -14.07 5.03
CA ALA A 236 -4.31 -14.42 5.17
C ALA A 236 -4.89 -14.92 3.85
N ILE A 237 -5.84 -15.84 3.95
CA ILE A 237 -6.57 -16.41 2.82
C ILE A 237 -8.01 -16.77 3.27
N PRO A 238 -9.05 -16.56 2.44
CA PRO A 238 -10.39 -17.08 2.76
C PRO A 238 -10.35 -18.60 2.94
N HIS A 239 -10.96 -19.08 4.03
CA HIS A 239 -10.93 -20.50 4.42
C HIS A 239 -11.44 -21.41 3.29
N GLU A 240 -12.57 -21.02 2.68
CA GLU A 240 -13.15 -21.77 1.56
C GLU A 240 -12.23 -21.81 0.33
N LEU A 241 -11.52 -20.71 0.04
CA LEU A 241 -10.56 -20.67 -1.06
C LEU A 241 -9.38 -21.59 -0.76
N PHE A 242 -8.83 -21.56 0.47
CA PHE A 242 -7.73 -22.44 0.87
C PHE A 242 -8.10 -23.91 0.68
N ARG A 243 -9.32 -24.29 1.09
CA ARG A 243 -9.86 -25.63 0.88
C ARG A 243 -10.00 -25.97 -0.61
N THR A 244 -10.52 -25.04 -1.41
CA THR A 244 -10.77 -25.24 -2.85
C THR A 244 -9.49 -25.43 -3.63
N VAL A 245 -8.41 -24.70 -3.30
CA VAL A 245 -7.10 -24.86 -3.97
C VAL A 245 -6.29 -26.04 -3.43
N GLY A 246 -6.79 -26.76 -2.40
CA GLY A 246 -6.19 -27.98 -1.86
C GLY A 246 -5.20 -27.74 -0.71
N GLY A 247 -5.18 -26.55 -0.10
CA GLY A 247 -4.28 -26.23 0.99
C GLY A 247 -2.83 -26.05 0.56
N PHE A 248 -1.91 -26.18 1.51
CA PHE A 248 -0.47 -26.26 1.20
C PHE A 248 -0.15 -27.63 0.60
N ASP A 249 0.50 -27.62 -0.58
CA ASP A 249 0.78 -28.84 -1.34
C ASP A 249 1.86 -29.69 -0.66
N THR A 250 1.51 -30.89 -0.25
CA THR A 250 2.38 -31.82 0.47
C THR A 250 3.60 -32.29 -0.33
N ARG A 251 3.66 -32.07 -1.64
CA ARG A 251 4.84 -32.35 -2.45
C ARG A 251 6.07 -31.53 -2.05
N TYR A 252 5.83 -30.39 -1.41
CA TYR A 252 6.90 -29.51 -0.90
C TYR A 252 7.33 -29.85 0.53
N ALA A 253 6.74 -30.87 1.15
CA ALA A 253 7.07 -31.24 2.52
C ALA A 253 8.58 -31.47 2.72
N PRO A 254 9.16 -31.09 3.87
CA PRO A 254 8.48 -30.56 5.05
C PRO A 254 8.21 -29.03 5.00
N ALA A 255 8.90 -28.26 4.15
CA ALA A 255 8.77 -26.81 4.01
C ALA A 255 9.47 -26.25 2.77
N TYR A 256 9.21 -24.97 2.47
CA TYR A 256 9.70 -24.13 1.36
C TYR A 256 8.99 -24.37 0.02
N TYR A 257 8.60 -23.29 -0.64
CA TYR A 257 7.80 -23.20 -1.86
C TYR A 257 6.31 -23.51 -1.68
N GLU A 258 5.85 -23.93 -0.51
CA GLU A 258 4.42 -24.12 -0.23
C GLU A 258 3.62 -22.82 -0.31
N ASP A 259 4.18 -21.72 0.20
CA ASP A 259 3.61 -20.36 0.14
C ASP A 259 3.60 -19.79 -1.29
N THR A 260 4.70 -19.98 -2.00
CA THR A 260 4.83 -19.59 -3.41
C THR A 260 3.86 -20.38 -4.29
N ASP A 261 3.73 -21.68 -4.04
CA ASP A 261 2.80 -22.55 -4.74
C ASP A 261 1.33 -22.21 -4.44
N LEU A 262 1.00 -21.95 -3.17
CA LEU A 262 -0.33 -21.51 -2.77
C LEU A 262 -0.72 -20.20 -3.49
N ALA A 263 0.19 -19.23 -3.55
CA ALA A 263 -0.01 -17.98 -4.27
C ALA A 263 -0.30 -18.21 -5.77
N PHE A 264 0.42 -19.13 -6.41
CA PHE A 264 0.19 -19.50 -7.81
C PHE A 264 -1.15 -20.24 -7.98
N ALA A 265 -1.54 -21.10 -7.04
CA ALA A 265 -2.84 -21.80 -7.07
C ALA A 265 -4.00 -20.81 -6.91
N VAL A 266 -3.89 -19.84 -6.02
CA VAL A 266 -4.85 -18.73 -5.85
C VAL A 266 -4.99 -17.91 -7.15
N ARG A 267 -3.88 -17.58 -7.80
CA ARG A 267 -3.90 -16.87 -9.10
C ARG A 267 -4.51 -17.72 -10.21
N ALA A 268 -4.26 -19.03 -10.22
CA ALA A 268 -4.88 -19.95 -11.17
C ALA A 268 -6.40 -20.11 -10.96
N ALA A 269 -6.88 -19.89 -9.72
CA ALA A 269 -8.30 -19.81 -9.39
C ALA A 269 -8.94 -18.45 -9.77
N GLY A 270 -8.21 -17.55 -10.45
CA GLY A 270 -8.70 -16.25 -10.92
C GLY A 270 -8.73 -15.16 -9.85
N LYS A 271 -8.12 -15.37 -8.71
CA LYS A 271 -7.97 -14.38 -7.63
C LYS A 271 -6.61 -13.70 -7.65
N ARG A 272 -6.48 -12.58 -6.93
CA ARG A 272 -5.23 -11.82 -6.83
C ARG A 272 -4.49 -12.13 -5.52
N VAL A 273 -3.18 -12.04 -5.57
CA VAL A 273 -2.29 -12.08 -4.40
C VAL A 273 -1.83 -10.67 -4.13
N LEU A 274 -2.17 -10.14 -2.96
CA LEU A 274 -1.88 -8.75 -2.58
C LEU A 274 -0.87 -8.70 -1.43
N TYR A 275 0.02 -7.73 -1.51
CA TYR A 275 0.92 -7.33 -0.43
C TYR A 275 0.36 -6.07 0.24
N GLN A 276 0.14 -6.15 1.57
CA GLN A 276 -0.42 -5.08 2.39
C GLN A 276 0.64 -4.45 3.29
N PRO A 277 1.15 -3.24 2.95
CA PRO A 277 2.25 -2.61 3.70
C PRO A 277 1.86 -2.08 5.08
N ALA A 278 0.58 -1.86 5.35
CA ALA A 278 0.12 -1.40 6.65
C ALA A 278 -0.01 -2.55 7.67
N SER A 279 -0.12 -3.80 7.19
CA SER A 279 -0.01 -4.98 8.04
C SER A 279 1.46 -5.30 8.28
N ARG A 280 1.99 -4.93 9.45
CA ARG A 280 3.41 -5.06 9.78
C ARG A 280 3.66 -6.19 10.76
N VAL A 281 4.65 -7.02 10.47
CA VAL A 281 5.06 -8.14 11.32
C VAL A 281 6.59 -8.20 11.37
N LEU A 282 7.16 -8.18 12.58
CA LEU A 282 8.57 -8.50 12.76
C LEU A 282 8.76 -10.00 12.62
N HIS A 283 9.82 -10.43 11.91
CA HIS A 283 10.14 -11.83 11.75
C HIS A 283 11.62 -12.08 12.03
N LEU A 284 11.90 -12.90 13.02
CA LEU A 284 13.24 -13.18 13.55
C LEU A 284 14.01 -14.21 12.70
N GLU A 285 13.86 -14.19 11.39
CA GLU A 285 14.36 -15.13 10.37
C GLU A 285 15.58 -15.98 10.77
N GLY A 286 15.47 -17.29 10.61
CA GLY A 286 16.58 -18.22 10.75
C GLY A 286 16.75 -18.86 12.11
N ILE A 287 15.85 -18.61 13.04
CA ILE A 287 15.86 -19.23 14.38
C ILE A 287 15.40 -20.68 14.29
N THR A 288 14.31 -20.93 13.56
CA THR A 288 13.71 -22.27 13.44
C THR A 288 14.35 -23.14 12.34
N SER A 289 14.75 -22.53 11.21
CA SER A 289 15.17 -23.26 9.99
C SER A 289 16.66 -23.17 9.67
N GLY A 290 17.46 -22.49 10.50
CA GLY A 290 18.89 -22.28 10.24
C GLY A 290 19.18 -21.39 9.03
N THR A 291 20.44 -21.26 8.63
CA THR A 291 20.88 -20.38 7.53
C THR A 291 21.68 -21.10 6.43
N ASP A 292 21.91 -22.40 6.54
CA ASP A 292 22.71 -23.19 5.60
C ASP A 292 21.81 -23.82 4.50
N LEU A 293 22.13 -23.55 3.24
CA LEU A 293 21.39 -24.09 2.09
C LEU A 293 21.73 -25.55 1.77
N ASN A 294 22.78 -26.10 2.38
CA ASN A 294 23.24 -27.48 2.09
C ASN A 294 22.86 -28.47 3.20
N THR A 295 22.42 -27.97 4.34
CA THR A 295 22.07 -28.81 5.50
C THR A 295 20.80 -28.28 6.19
N GLY A 296 20.06 -29.19 6.80
CA GLY A 296 18.81 -28.83 7.48
C GLY A 296 17.66 -28.45 6.53
N PRO A 297 16.60 -27.79 7.06
CA PRO A 297 15.39 -27.47 6.30
C PRO A 297 15.62 -26.67 5.01
N LYS A 298 16.64 -25.81 4.94
CA LYS A 298 16.95 -25.00 3.74
C LYS A 298 17.46 -25.81 2.53
N ALA A 299 17.93 -27.03 2.72
CA ALA A 299 18.27 -27.92 1.60
C ALA A 299 17.03 -28.26 0.75
N TYR A 300 15.85 -28.28 1.38
CA TYR A 300 14.60 -28.50 0.67
C TYR A 300 14.24 -27.37 -0.30
N GLN A 301 14.71 -26.15 -0.09
CA GLN A 301 14.48 -25.03 -1.01
C GLN A 301 15.02 -25.34 -2.43
N VAL A 302 16.18 -25.97 -2.54
CA VAL A 302 16.76 -26.33 -3.83
C VAL A 302 15.95 -27.44 -4.51
N ARG A 303 15.57 -28.48 -3.74
CA ARG A 303 14.74 -29.58 -4.24
C ARG A 303 13.37 -29.09 -4.70
N ASN A 304 12.71 -28.32 -3.86
CA ASN A 304 11.33 -27.89 -4.07
C ASN A 304 11.21 -26.88 -5.21
N ARG A 305 12.26 -26.10 -5.51
CA ARG A 305 12.31 -25.26 -6.71
C ARG A 305 12.07 -26.07 -7.99
N SER A 306 12.71 -27.22 -8.12
CA SER A 306 12.54 -28.07 -9.32
C SER A 306 11.12 -28.62 -9.44
N VAL A 307 10.48 -28.97 -8.30
CA VAL A 307 9.07 -29.40 -8.25
C VAL A 307 8.14 -28.25 -8.67
N PHE A 308 8.39 -27.05 -8.15
CA PHE A 308 7.65 -25.84 -8.48
C PHE A 308 7.79 -25.46 -9.96
N GLU A 309 9.01 -25.44 -10.50
CA GLU A 309 9.29 -25.18 -11.91
C GLU A 309 8.56 -26.16 -12.83
N GLN A 310 8.56 -27.43 -12.48
CA GLN A 310 7.84 -28.46 -13.27
C GLN A 310 6.33 -28.24 -13.23
N LYS A 311 5.74 -27.97 -12.04
CA LYS A 311 4.30 -27.75 -11.87
C LYS A 311 3.82 -26.51 -12.64
N TRP A 312 4.57 -25.42 -12.58
CA TRP A 312 4.16 -24.11 -13.09
C TRP A 312 4.88 -23.66 -14.36
N ARG A 313 5.49 -24.58 -15.10
CA ARG A 313 6.32 -24.30 -16.29
C ARG A 313 5.67 -23.35 -17.29
N SER A 314 4.40 -23.54 -17.62
CA SER A 314 3.66 -22.70 -18.58
C SER A 314 3.41 -21.29 -18.05
N THR A 315 3.19 -21.14 -16.75
CA THR A 315 3.02 -19.84 -16.07
C THR A 315 4.34 -19.12 -15.98
N LEU A 316 5.40 -19.83 -15.55
CA LEU A 316 6.75 -19.29 -15.39
C LEU A 316 7.36 -18.79 -16.70
N ALA A 317 7.01 -19.37 -17.84
CA ALA A 317 7.44 -18.88 -19.16
C ALA A 317 7.06 -17.40 -19.43
N LYS A 318 6.08 -16.89 -18.70
CA LYS A 318 5.64 -15.48 -18.76
C LYS A 318 6.30 -14.58 -17.72
N HIS A 319 7.07 -15.14 -16.81
CA HIS A 319 7.76 -14.42 -15.74
C HIS A 319 9.09 -13.80 -16.21
N PRO A 320 9.62 -12.81 -15.49
CA PRO A 320 10.89 -12.17 -15.83
C PRO A 320 12.06 -13.17 -15.82
N LYS A 321 13.07 -12.88 -16.62
CA LYS A 321 14.32 -13.67 -16.59
C LYS A 321 15.09 -13.43 -15.28
N PRO A 322 15.84 -14.43 -14.77
CA PRO A 322 16.47 -14.35 -13.45
C PRO A 322 17.68 -13.41 -13.35
N ASP A 323 18.18 -12.90 -14.48
CA ASP A 323 19.33 -12.01 -14.58
C ASP A 323 18.99 -10.52 -14.35
N VAL A 324 17.71 -10.20 -14.18
CA VAL A 324 17.22 -8.83 -13.97
C VAL A 324 16.87 -8.61 -12.51
N ALA A 325 17.46 -7.57 -11.90
CA ALA A 325 17.10 -7.20 -10.52
C ALA A 325 15.66 -6.67 -10.45
N PRO A 326 14.87 -7.06 -9.43
CA PRO A 326 13.53 -6.52 -9.24
C PRO A 326 13.54 -4.99 -9.16
N SER A 327 12.70 -4.37 -9.97
CA SER A 327 12.54 -2.92 -10.02
C SER A 327 11.06 -2.58 -10.27
N PRO A 328 10.60 -1.36 -9.96
CA PRO A 328 9.23 -0.96 -10.29
C PRO A 328 8.90 -1.11 -11.78
N ALA A 329 9.84 -0.81 -12.66
CA ALA A 329 9.66 -0.99 -14.10
C ALA A 329 9.43 -2.46 -14.49
N LEU A 330 10.11 -3.40 -13.83
CA LEU A 330 9.92 -4.83 -14.06
C LEU A 330 8.60 -5.34 -13.48
N LEU A 331 8.31 -4.97 -12.21
CA LEU A 331 7.10 -5.41 -11.51
C LEU A 331 5.82 -4.94 -12.20
N HIS A 332 5.84 -3.71 -12.72
CA HIS A 332 4.70 -3.09 -13.38
C HIS A 332 4.79 -3.07 -14.91
N ALA A 333 5.68 -3.90 -15.50
CA ALA A 333 5.90 -3.93 -16.96
C ALA A 333 4.66 -4.24 -17.80
N ARG A 334 3.65 -4.89 -17.21
CA ARG A 334 2.39 -5.23 -17.87
C ARG A 334 1.28 -4.21 -17.64
N GLN A 335 1.51 -3.22 -16.79
CA GLN A 335 0.55 -2.19 -16.45
C GLN A 335 0.92 -0.89 -17.16
N ARG A 336 -0.08 -0.10 -17.55
CA ARG A 336 0.16 1.29 -17.94
C ARG A 336 0.70 2.05 -16.75
N GLN A 337 1.86 2.69 -16.89
CA GLN A 337 2.46 3.46 -15.82
C GLN A 337 2.13 4.94 -16.00
N ILE A 338 1.41 5.49 -15.04
CA ILE A 338 0.91 6.86 -15.05
C ILE A 338 1.53 7.65 -13.91
N LEU A 339 2.16 8.77 -14.24
CA LEU A 339 2.66 9.72 -13.25
C LEU A 339 1.64 10.85 -13.07
N VAL A 340 1.27 11.11 -11.83
CA VAL A 340 0.48 12.29 -11.43
C VAL A 340 1.35 13.21 -10.61
N VAL A 341 1.43 14.48 -10.96
CA VAL A 341 2.27 15.47 -10.28
C VAL A 341 1.41 16.60 -9.75
N ASP A 342 1.44 16.81 -8.43
CA ASP A 342 0.83 17.97 -7.78
C ASP A 342 1.76 18.51 -6.68
N GLU A 343 1.47 19.70 -6.17
CA GLU A 343 2.26 20.33 -5.11
C GLU A 343 2.05 19.67 -3.76
N ALA A 344 0.84 19.20 -3.49
CA ALA A 344 0.43 18.64 -2.21
C ALA A 344 -0.35 17.33 -2.39
N LEU A 345 -0.39 16.50 -1.34
CA LEU A 345 -1.26 15.33 -1.30
C LEU A 345 -2.73 15.76 -1.31
N PRO A 346 -3.59 15.10 -2.11
CA PRO A 346 -5.01 15.40 -2.16
C PRO A 346 -5.70 15.04 -0.83
N GLN A 347 -6.30 16.04 -0.18
CA GLN A 347 -7.08 15.89 1.04
C GLN A 347 -8.56 15.79 0.67
N ALA A 348 -8.99 14.59 0.29
CA ALA A 348 -10.32 14.33 -0.27
C ALA A 348 -11.50 14.70 0.63
N ASP A 349 -11.26 14.87 1.93
CA ASP A 349 -12.21 15.27 2.95
C ASP A 349 -12.30 16.79 3.17
N ARG A 350 -11.48 17.60 2.46
CA ARG A 350 -11.41 19.06 2.68
C ARG A 350 -11.89 19.90 1.52
N ASP A 351 -11.62 19.48 0.30
CA ASP A 351 -11.99 20.24 -0.89
C ASP A 351 -12.32 19.37 -2.10
N SER A 352 -13.11 19.92 -3.02
CA SER A 352 -13.61 19.21 -4.19
C SER A 352 -12.51 18.87 -5.21
N ALA A 353 -11.47 19.68 -5.32
CA ALA A 353 -10.36 19.43 -6.23
C ALA A 353 -9.54 18.22 -5.77
N SER A 354 -9.25 18.14 -4.46
CA SER A 354 -8.59 17.01 -3.83
C SER A 354 -9.43 15.73 -3.95
N LEU A 355 -10.75 15.81 -3.70
CA LEU A 355 -11.65 14.66 -3.87
C LEU A 355 -11.67 14.16 -5.32
N ARG A 356 -11.77 15.09 -6.28
CA ARG A 356 -11.74 14.77 -7.70
C ARG A 356 -10.43 14.08 -8.09
N LEU A 357 -9.28 14.62 -7.69
CA LEU A 357 -7.96 14.04 -7.99
C LEU A 357 -7.80 12.65 -7.36
N PHE A 358 -8.22 12.48 -6.11
CA PHE A 358 -8.22 11.18 -5.43
C PHE A 358 -9.08 10.15 -6.18
N ASN A 359 -10.33 10.52 -6.55
CA ASN A 359 -11.23 9.64 -7.29
C ASN A 359 -10.72 9.33 -8.69
N LEU A 360 -10.06 10.28 -9.36
CA LEU A 360 -9.43 10.05 -10.66
C LEU A 360 -8.30 9.00 -10.54
N MET A 361 -7.41 9.14 -9.55
CA MET A 361 -6.36 8.14 -9.30
C MET A 361 -6.96 6.77 -8.96
N ARG A 362 -8.02 6.73 -8.16
CA ARG A 362 -8.73 5.48 -7.85
C ARG A 362 -9.27 4.80 -9.12
N MET A 363 -9.92 5.54 -10.01
CA MET A 363 -10.41 4.99 -11.29
C MET A 363 -9.26 4.49 -12.18
N LEU A 364 -8.12 5.17 -12.20
CA LEU A 364 -6.94 4.74 -12.94
C LEU A 364 -6.39 3.42 -12.37
N VAL A 365 -6.27 3.30 -11.04
CA VAL A 365 -5.85 2.05 -10.38
C VAL A 365 -6.86 0.92 -10.68
N GLN A 366 -8.16 1.18 -10.55
CA GLN A 366 -9.22 0.21 -10.86
C GLN A 366 -9.22 -0.22 -12.34
N SER A 367 -8.76 0.64 -13.25
CA SER A 367 -8.56 0.27 -14.67
C SER A 367 -7.32 -0.60 -14.91
N GLY A 368 -6.57 -0.96 -13.87
CA GLY A 368 -5.36 -1.76 -13.94
C GLY A 368 -4.07 -0.98 -14.18
N ALA A 369 -4.10 0.36 -14.15
CA ALA A 369 -2.89 1.17 -14.26
C ALA A 369 -2.08 1.16 -12.97
N HIS A 370 -0.75 1.22 -13.09
CA HIS A 370 0.13 1.56 -11.98
C HIS A 370 0.26 3.07 -11.88
N VAL A 371 -0.29 3.64 -10.82
CA VAL A 371 -0.31 5.08 -10.59
C VAL A 371 0.79 5.48 -9.62
N VAL A 372 1.60 6.43 -10.03
CA VAL A 372 2.65 7.05 -9.23
C VAL A 372 2.28 8.51 -8.98
N PHE A 373 2.25 8.92 -7.74
CA PHE A 373 2.02 10.32 -7.36
C PHE A 373 3.32 10.96 -6.91
N LEU A 374 3.67 12.09 -7.52
CA LEU A 374 4.84 12.90 -7.15
C LEU A 374 4.37 14.21 -6.52
N CYS A 375 4.58 14.32 -5.21
CA CYS A 375 4.38 15.55 -4.46
C CYS A 375 5.63 16.43 -4.56
N THR A 376 5.49 17.67 -5.05
CA THR A 376 6.64 18.56 -5.28
C THR A 376 6.91 19.54 -4.15
N ASP A 377 5.99 19.67 -3.19
CA ASP A 377 6.10 20.56 -2.05
C ASP A 377 6.54 19.80 -0.77
N GLN A 378 6.38 20.43 0.38
CA GLN A 378 6.82 19.86 1.65
C GLN A 378 6.15 18.51 1.97
N PRO A 379 6.88 17.58 2.61
CA PRO A 379 6.35 16.27 2.92
C PRO A 379 5.14 16.38 3.85
N GLN A 380 4.09 15.66 3.50
CA GLN A 380 2.88 15.55 4.31
C GLN A 380 2.77 14.14 4.85
N THR A 381 2.39 14.03 6.12
CA THR A 381 2.11 12.77 6.80
C THR A 381 0.63 12.71 7.18
N GLY A 382 0.16 11.54 7.59
CA GLY A 382 -1.19 11.35 8.09
C GLY A 382 -2.15 10.74 7.07
N ASN A 383 -3.44 10.92 7.30
CA ASN A 383 -4.53 10.19 6.63
C ASN A 383 -4.51 10.28 5.09
N ALA A 384 -4.14 11.43 4.51
CA ALA A 384 -4.10 11.58 3.05
C ALA A 384 -3.03 10.68 2.39
N LEU A 385 -1.84 10.58 3.00
CA LEU A 385 -0.79 9.69 2.51
C LEU A 385 -1.22 8.22 2.63
N GLU A 386 -1.79 7.86 3.77
CA GLU A 386 -2.20 6.49 4.03
C GLU A 386 -3.34 6.05 3.08
N LYS A 387 -4.34 6.90 2.84
CA LYS A 387 -5.39 6.65 1.85
C LYS A 387 -4.83 6.39 0.44
N LEU A 388 -3.81 7.13 0.00
CA LEU A 388 -3.15 6.89 -1.29
C LEU A 388 -2.40 5.55 -1.31
N ARG A 389 -1.71 5.21 -0.23
CA ARG A 389 -0.99 3.95 -0.07
C ARG A 389 -1.95 2.75 -0.10
N GLN A 390 -3.09 2.85 0.60
CA GLN A 390 -4.13 1.82 0.60
C GLN A 390 -4.83 1.69 -0.75
N LEU A 391 -4.93 2.79 -1.50
CA LEU A 391 -5.43 2.77 -2.88
C LEU A 391 -4.45 2.08 -3.86
N GLY A 392 -3.22 1.83 -3.46
CA GLY A 392 -2.17 1.27 -4.33
C GLY A 392 -1.38 2.33 -5.11
N VAL A 393 -1.45 3.60 -4.72
CA VAL A 393 -0.69 4.69 -5.36
C VAL A 393 0.71 4.78 -4.78
N GLU A 394 1.75 4.58 -5.62
CA GLU A 394 3.15 4.76 -5.25
C GLU A 394 3.43 6.26 -5.06
N THR A 395 3.51 6.73 -3.81
CA THR A 395 3.55 8.16 -3.48
C THR A 395 4.95 8.64 -3.12
N TRP A 396 5.54 9.51 -3.96
CA TRP A 396 6.87 10.08 -3.82
C TRP A 396 6.82 11.50 -3.27
N GLN A 397 7.54 11.72 -2.17
CA GLN A 397 7.76 13.03 -1.54
C GLN A 397 9.06 13.00 -0.73
N ALA A 398 9.51 14.13 -0.19
CA ALA A 398 10.64 14.12 0.74
C ALA A 398 10.36 13.21 1.95
N PRO A 399 11.38 12.50 2.45
CA PRO A 399 12.79 12.58 2.09
C PRO A 399 13.20 11.71 0.90
N PHE A 400 12.33 10.88 0.33
CA PHE A 400 12.63 9.96 -0.77
C PHE A 400 12.71 10.66 -2.13
N CYS A 401 12.02 11.78 -2.28
CA CYS A 401 12.15 12.69 -3.41
C CYS A 401 12.39 14.11 -2.91
N THR A 402 13.64 14.57 -2.94
CA THR A 402 14.03 15.93 -2.57
C THR A 402 14.24 16.82 -3.78
N SER A 403 14.35 16.24 -4.98
CA SER A 403 14.55 16.93 -6.24
C SER A 403 13.70 16.28 -7.34
N PRO A 404 12.53 16.84 -7.66
CA PRO A 404 11.69 16.34 -8.77
C PRO A 404 12.46 16.23 -10.12
N PRO A 405 13.35 17.16 -10.50
CA PRO A 405 14.14 16.98 -11.72
C PRO A 405 15.06 15.76 -11.70
N ALA A 406 15.78 15.53 -10.60
CA ALA A 406 16.65 14.35 -10.44
C ALA A 406 15.85 13.05 -10.40
N TRP A 407 14.69 13.07 -9.74
CA TRP A 407 13.77 11.94 -9.70
C TRP A 407 13.25 11.59 -11.11
N LEU A 408 12.80 12.60 -11.88
CA LEU A 408 12.37 12.39 -13.27
C LEU A 408 13.49 11.85 -14.16
N ALA A 409 14.72 12.33 -13.98
CA ALA A 409 15.86 11.81 -14.73
C ALA A 409 16.11 10.32 -14.50
N THR A 410 15.77 9.82 -13.31
CA THR A 410 15.93 8.41 -12.94
C THR A 410 14.72 7.55 -13.33
N HIS A 411 13.50 8.08 -13.18
CA HIS A 411 12.26 7.31 -13.26
C HIS A 411 11.39 7.66 -14.48
N GLY A 412 11.61 8.76 -15.16
CA GLY A 412 10.73 9.30 -16.22
C GLY A 412 10.47 8.34 -17.39
N GLN A 413 11.48 7.56 -17.75
CA GLN A 413 11.43 6.62 -18.88
C GLN A 413 10.34 5.53 -18.77
N ARG A 414 9.81 5.27 -17.56
CA ARG A 414 8.81 4.23 -17.35
C ARG A 414 7.38 4.68 -17.62
N PHE A 415 7.12 5.99 -17.70
CA PHE A 415 5.75 6.51 -17.78
C PHE A 415 5.26 6.67 -19.21
N GLU A 416 4.06 6.18 -19.48
CA GLU A 416 3.33 6.38 -20.73
C GLU A 416 2.52 7.68 -20.73
N VAL A 417 2.04 8.08 -19.54
CA VAL A 417 1.26 9.29 -19.33
C VAL A 417 1.79 10.05 -18.12
N VAL A 418 1.92 11.35 -18.26
CA VAL A 418 2.24 12.25 -17.15
C VAL A 418 1.14 13.30 -17.04
N MET A 419 0.39 13.27 -15.95
CA MET A 419 -0.61 14.26 -15.61
C MET A 419 0.00 15.33 -14.70
N LEU A 420 -0.06 16.59 -15.14
CA LEU A 420 0.42 17.75 -14.41
C LEU A 420 -0.78 18.55 -13.93
N CYS A 421 -0.94 18.70 -12.61
CA CYS A 421 -2.01 19.46 -12.01
C CYS A 421 -1.63 20.93 -11.90
N ARG A 422 -2.53 21.84 -12.28
CA ARG A 422 -2.41 23.29 -12.23
C ARG A 422 -1.34 23.89 -13.16
N HIS A 423 -1.68 24.99 -13.82
CA HIS A 423 -0.86 25.61 -14.84
C HIS A 423 0.54 26.03 -14.35
N TYR A 424 0.66 26.57 -13.13
CA TYR A 424 1.92 27.07 -12.59
C TYR A 424 2.91 25.94 -12.24
N LEU A 425 2.42 24.79 -11.79
CA LEU A 425 3.22 23.59 -11.60
C LEU A 425 3.61 23.01 -12.96
N ALA A 426 2.65 22.91 -13.87
CA ALA A 426 2.88 22.41 -15.22
C ALA A 426 3.91 23.25 -15.98
N ALA A 427 3.90 24.56 -15.85
CA ALA A 427 4.90 25.43 -16.45
C ALA A 427 6.34 25.08 -16.03
N ARG A 428 6.55 24.65 -14.77
CA ARG A 428 7.85 24.21 -14.25
C ARG A 428 8.21 22.79 -14.67
N MET A 429 7.23 21.88 -14.67
CA MET A 429 7.46 20.45 -14.85
C MET A 429 7.48 20.01 -16.30
N LEU A 430 6.70 20.64 -17.18
CA LEU A 430 6.56 20.25 -18.58
C LEU A 430 7.89 20.15 -19.34
N PRO A 431 8.82 21.12 -19.26
CA PRO A 431 10.14 21.00 -19.92
C PRO A 431 10.95 19.81 -19.38
N LEU A 432 10.82 19.51 -18.09
CA LEU A 432 11.52 18.38 -17.47
C LEU A 432 10.92 17.05 -17.91
N VAL A 433 9.58 16.97 -18.00
CA VAL A 433 8.88 15.77 -18.50
C VAL A 433 9.24 15.52 -19.96
N ARG A 434 9.20 16.54 -20.82
CA ARG A 434 9.59 16.40 -22.24
C ARG A 434 11.04 15.93 -22.40
N ARG A 435 11.92 16.31 -21.47
CA ARG A 435 13.34 15.90 -21.48
C ARG A 435 13.55 14.47 -20.98
N HIS A 436 12.89 14.08 -19.90
CA HIS A 436 13.18 12.83 -19.18
C HIS A 436 12.16 11.71 -19.41
N ALA A 437 11.00 12.04 -19.95
CA ALA A 437 9.94 11.12 -20.36
C ALA A 437 9.41 11.49 -21.76
N PRO A 438 10.27 11.55 -22.80
CA PRO A 438 9.90 12.06 -24.13
C PRO A 438 8.80 11.22 -24.80
N GLN A 439 8.63 9.94 -24.40
CA GLN A 439 7.59 9.03 -24.88
C GLN A 439 6.23 9.29 -24.23
N ALA A 440 6.20 9.98 -23.09
CA ALA A 440 4.97 10.16 -22.32
C ALA A 440 4.05 11.20 -22.96
N ARG A 441 2.75 10.90 -22.97
CA ARG A 441 1.72 11.91 -23.25
C ARG A 441 1.52 12.79 -22.04
N ILE A 442 1.54 14.10 -22.24
CA ILE A 442 1.34 15.08 -21.17
C ILE A 442 -0.13 15.48 -21.12
N VAL A 443 -0.74 15.22 -19.99
CA VAL A 443 -2.10 15.64 -19.66
C VAL A 443 -2.01 16.79 -18.66
N LEU A 444 -2.54 17.96 -19.02
CA LEU A 444 -2.71 19.07 -18.08
C LEU A 444 -4.08 18.96 -17.42
N ASP A 445 -4.12 18.84 -16.11
CA ASP A 445 -5.34 19.02 -15.31
C ASP A 445 -5.38 20.46 -14.78
N THR A 446 -6.26 21.28 -15.34
CA THR A 446 -6.38 22.69 -14.95
C THR A 446 -6.89 22.85 -13.53
N VAL A 447 -7.68 21.89 -13.01
CA VAL A 447 -8.48 21.96 -11.78
C VAL A 447 -9.62 23.00 -11.91
N ASP A 448 -9.29 24.19 -12.34
CA ASP A 448 -10.14 25.26 -12.87
C ASP A 448 -9.28 26.20 -13.76
N LEU A 449 -9.90 27.00 -14.59
CA LEU A 449 -9.19 28.04 -15.34
C LEU A 449 -8.88 29.24 -14.44
N HIS A 450 -7.64 29.28 -13.94
CA HIS A 450 -7.21 30.27 -12.98
C HIS A 450 -7.36 31.71 -13.52
N TYR A 451 -6.93 31.95 -14.77
CA TYR A 451 -7.05 33.29 -15.36
C TYR A 451 -8.50 33.74 -15.47
N LEU A 452 -9.44 32.82 -15.71
CA LEU A 452 -10.87 33.14 -15.80
C LEU A 452 -11.43 33.54 -14.44
N ARG A 453 -11.07 32.77 -13.38
CA ARG A 453 -11.43 33.09 -12.01
C ARG A 453 -10.84 34.44 -11.57
N GLU A 454 -9.55 34.66 -11.83
CA GLU A 454 -8.86 35.91 -11.48
C GLU A 454 -9.44 37.12 -12.23
N SER A 455 -9.76 36.97 -13.51
CA SER A 455 -10.37 38.04 -14.30
C SER A 455 -11.75 38.41 -13.77
N ARG A 456 -12.56 37.41 -13.38
CA ARG A 456 -13.88 37.66 -12.75
C ARG A 456 -13.74 38.38 -11.40
N ALA A 457 -12.81 37.91 -10.55
CA ALA A 457 -12.53 38.55 -9.27
C ALA A 457 -12.04 40.00 -9.42
N ALA A 458 -11.18 40.27 -10.41
CA ALA A 458 -10.67 41.62 -10.70
C ALA A 458 -11.81 42.58 -11.11
N LYS A 459 -12.72 42.13 -11.95
CA LYS A 459 -13.90 42.89 -12.38
C LYS A 459 -14.83 43.20 -11.20
N VAL A 460 -15.13 42.22 -10.36
CA VAL A 460 -15.96 42.41 -9.16
C VAL A 460 -15.33 43.40 -8.19
N ALA A 461 -14.00 43.27 -7.99
CA ALA A 461 -13.26 44.17 -7.11
C ALA A 461 -12.98 45.55 -7.71
N ASN A 462 -13.23 45.75 -9.00
CA ASN A 462 -12.90 46.98 -9.77
C ASN A 462 -11.46 47.47 -9.54
N ARG A 463 -10.47 46.54 -9.66
CA ARG A 463 -9.04 46.84 -9.39
C ARG A 463 -8.18 46.55 -10.62
N PRO A 464 -7.65 47.61 -11.30
CA PRO A 464 -6.80 47.47 -12.51
C PRO A 464 -5.55 46.63 -12.29
N THR A 465 -4.97 46.62 -11.09
CA THR A 465 -3.81 45.82 -10.75
C THR A 465 -4.09 44.31 -10.79
N LEU A 466 -5.31 43.91 -10.38
CA LEU A 466 -5.74 42.52 -10.44
C LEU A 466 -6.04 42.10 -11.89
N GLU A 467 -6.53 43.00 -12.74
CA GLU A 467 -6.76 42.73 -14.15
C GLU A 467 -5.44 42.45 -14.87
N LYS A 468 -4.39 43.25 -14.61
CA LYS A 468 -3.04 43.02 -15.13
C LYS A 468 -2.51 41.65 -14.71
N SER A 469 -2.64 41.27 -13.42
CA SER A 469 -2.22 39.96 -12.91
C SER A 469 -2.96 38.82 -13.61
N ALA A 470 -4.26 38.96 -13.82
CA ALA A 470 -5.09 37.97 -14.52
C ALA A 470 -4.66 37.78 -15.97
N LEU A 471 -4.24 38.84 -16.67
CA LEU A 471 -3.69 38.77 -18.02
C LEU A 471 -2.35 38.04 -18.08
N GLU A 472 -1.48 38.27 -17.09
CA GLU A 472 -0.22 37.54 -16.98
C GLU A 472 -0.46 36.04 -16.71
N THR A 473 -1.44 35.71 -15.83
CA THR A 473 -1.86 34.34 -15.57
C THR A 473 -2.43 33.71 -16.84
N ARG A 474 -3.27 34.45 -17.60
CA ARG A 474 -3.83 33.98 -18.88
C ARG A 474 -2.73 33.58 -19.86
N THR A 475 -1.73 34.44 -20.06
CA THR A 475 -0.61 34.14 -20.97
C THR A 475 0.11 32.87 -20.56
N ARG A 476 0.44 32.72 -19.28
CA ARG A 476 1.12 31.52 -18.77
C ARG A 476 0.28 30.25 -18.90
N GLU A 477 -1.00 30.32 -18.53
CA GLU A 477 -1.90 29.17 -18.53
C GLU A 477 -2.17 28.70 -19.98
N LEU A 478 -2.44 29.61 -20.91
CA LEU A 478 -2.63 29.28 -22.32
C LEU A 478 -1.36 28.72 -22.97
N THR A 479 -0.18 29.21 -22.59
CA THR A 479 1.10 28.65 -23.07
C THR A 479 1.25 27.18 -22.67
N VAL A 480 0.93 26.83 -21.43
CA VAL A 480 1.00 25.43 -20.94
C VAL A 480 -0.08 24.57 -21.60
N ILE A 481 -1.29 25.08 -21.76
CA ILE A 481 -2.40 24.40 -22.44
C ILE A 481 -1.98 24.01 -23.87
N GLN A 482 -1.42 24.96 -24.62
CA GLN A 482 -0.97 24.71 -26.00
C GLN A 482 0.23 23.74 -26.09
N ALA A 483 1.06 23.68 -25.06
CA ALA A 483 2.22 22.78 -25.00
C ALA A 483 1.90 21.37 -24.49
N SER A 484 0.69 21.15 -23.97
CA SER A 484 0.21 19.87 -23.47
C SER A 484 -0.45 19.06 -24.58
N ASP A 485 -0.39 17.72 -24.51
CA ASP A 485 -1.00 16.85 -25.51
C ASP A 485 -2.53 16.76 -25.34
N ILE A 486 -3.01 16.88 -24.08
CA ILE A 486 -4.43 16.94 -23.70
C ILE A 486 -4.57 17.87 -22.50
N THR A 487 -5.63 18.67 -22.49
CA THR A 487 -6.01 19.49 -21.34
C THR A 487 -7.36 19.03 -20.79
N LEU A 488 -7.42 18.79 -19.48
CA LEU A 488 -8.65 18.46 -18.78
C LEU A 488 -9.21 19.73 -18.11
N VAL A 489 -10.50 19.95 -18.34
CA VAL A 489 -11.29 21.02 -17.71
C VAL A 489 -12.46 20.43 -16.93
N VAL A 490 -13.05 21.18 -16.00
CA VAL A 490 -14.11 20.64 -15.12
C VAL A 490 -15.52 20.88 -15.66
N SER A 491 -15.67 21.69 -16.70
CA SER A 491 -17.00 22.03 -17.23
C SER A 491 -17.00 22.27 -18.74
N GLU A 492 -18.15 22.07 -19.35
CA GLU A 492 -18.39 22.39 -20.76
C GLU A 492 -18.19 23.89 -21.04
N HIS A 493 -18.51 24.77 -20.08
CA HIS A 493 -18.26 26.19 -20.18
C HIS A 493 -16.77 26.52 -20.37
N GLU A 494 -15.91 25.90 -19.57
CA GLU A 494 -14.46 26.08 -19.70
C GLU A 494 -13.93 25.55 -21.03
N ARG A 495 -14.47 24.42 -21.52
CA ARG A 495 -14.15 23.90 -22.85
C ARG A 495 -14.50 24.89 -23.95
N GLN A 496 -15.67 25.54 -23.87
CA GLN A 496 -16.09 26.56 -24.83
C GLN A 496 -15.19 27.80 -24.76
N VAL A 497 -14.80 28.25 -23.56
CA VAL A 497 -13.86 29.35 -23.39
C VAL A 497 -12.51 29.01 -24.05
N LEU A 498 -11.98 27.82 -23.82
CA LEU A 498 -10.71 27.41 -24.41
C LEU A 498 -10.81 27.17 -25.94
N ALA A 499 -11.96 26.82 -26.48
CA ALA A 499 -12.15 26.75 -27.93
C ALA A 499 -11.91 28.09 -28.62
N ALA A 500 -12.20 29.22 -27.93
CA ALA A 500 -11.90 30.56 -28.43
C ALA A 500 -10.47 31.02 -28.08
N ASP A 501 -10.00 30.74 -26.87
CA ASP A 501 -8.75 31.28 -26.33
C ASP A 501 -7.51 30.45 -26.75
N ALA A 502 -7.69 29.13 -27.03
CA ALA A 502 -6.64 28.20 -27.45
C ALA A 502 -7.16 27.25 -28.55
N PRO A 503 -7.51 27.73 -29.76
CA PRO A 503 -8.22 26.96 -30.83
C PRO A 503 -7.34 25.86 -31.38
N GLY A 504 -6.41 25.33 -30.96
CA GLY A 504 -5.62 24.17 -31.38
C GLY A 504 -5.42 23.14 -30.27
N ALA A 505 -5.82 23.48 -29.06
CA ALA A 505 -5.65 22.61 -27.90
C ALA A 505 -6.72 21.49 -27.90
N LYS A 506 -6.26 20.28 -27.60
CA LYS A 506 -7.17 19.16 -27.34
C LYS A 506 -7.71 19.25 -25.90
N VAL A 507 -8.98 19.61 -25.75
CA VAL A 507 -9.61 19.84 -24.46
C VAL A 507 -10.72 18.81 -24.22
N GLU A 508 -10.65 18.13 -23.08
CA GLU A 508 -11.63 17.13 -22.63
C GLU A 508 -12.25 17.55 -21.30
N VAL A 509 -13.52 17.26 -21.11
CA VAL A 509 -14.23 17.59 -19.86
C VAL A 509 -14.17 16.39 -18.92
N VAL A 510 -13.56 16.58 -17.76
CA VAL A 510 -13.61 15.65 -16.62
C VAL A 510 -14.08 16.44 -15.41
N SER A 511 -15.37 16.41 -15.16
CA SER A 511 -16.02 17.14 -14.07
C SER A 511 -15.65 16.58 -12.69
N ASN A 512 -16.26 17.11 -11.63
CA ASN A 512 -16.11 16.57 -10.29
C ASN A 512 -16.62 15.12 -10.25
N LEU A 513 -15.83 14.26 -9.65
CA LEU A 513 -16.10 12.83 -9.51
C LEU A 513 -16.59 12.54 -8.11
N HIS A 514 -17.81 12.04 -7.98
CA HIS A 514 -18.42 11.69 -6.71
C HIS A 514 -18.88 10.23 -6.72
N GLU A 515 -18.83 9.59 -5.57
CA GLU A 515 -19.50 8.31 -5.36
C GLU A 515 -20.99 8.54 -5.16
N ILE A 516 -21.80 7.72 -5.80
CA ILE A 516 -23.24 7.75 -5.62
C ILE A 516 -23.57 6.93 -4.37
N ALA A 517 -23.86 7.64 -3.27
CA ALA A 517 -24.22 7.01 -1.99
C ALA A 517 -25.65 6.44 -1.93
N GLY A 518 -26.33 6.36 -3.06
CA GLY A 518 -27.72 5.92 -3.17
C GLY A 518 -28.74 7.06 -3.15
N ALA A 519 -30.01 6.72 -3.20
CA ALA A 519 -31.10 7.69 -3.17
C ALA A 519 -31.34 8.20 -1.74
N GLY A 520 -31.30 9.52 -1.55
CA GLY A 520 -31.75 10.15 -0.31
C GLY A 520 -33.27 10.18 -0.19
N LEU A 521 -33.79 11.03 0.69
CA LEU A 521 -35.23 11.23 0.86
C LEU A 521 -35.90 11.61 -0.47
N PRO A 522 -37.12 11.11 -0.75
CA PRO A 522 -37.93 11.55 -1.89
C PRO A 522 -38.07 13.08 -1.92
N PHE A 523 -38.17 13.66 -3.10
CA PHE A 523 -38.24 15.13 -3.26
C PHE A 523 -39.32 15.78 -2.39
N ALA A 524 -40.51 15.17 -2.29
CA ALA A 524 -41.61 15.68 -1.48
C ALA A 524 -41.33 15.77 0.03
N GLN A 525 -40.33 15.04 0.50
CA GLN A 525 -39.91 15.04 1.92
C GLN A 525 -38.69 15.94 2.18
N ARG A 526 -38.07 16.50 1.13
CA ARG A 526 -36.91 17.38 1.26
C ARG A 526 -37.36 18.78 1.65
N LYS A 527 -36.65 19.40 2.61
CA LYS A 527 -36.91 20.73 3.10
C LYS A 527 -35.63 21.55 3.14
N GLY A 528 -35.78 22.86 2.96
CA GLY A 528 -34.68 23.81 3.06
C GLY A 528 -33.76 23.84 1.86
N LEU A 529 -32.69 24.59 1.98
CA LEU A 529 -31.66 24.80 0.98
C LEU A 529 -30.30 24.46 1.62
N VAL A 530 -29.38 23.94 0.84
CA VAL A 530 -28.04 23.63 1.33
C VAL A 530 -26.99 24.20 0.38
N PHE A 531 -25.97 24.81 0.96
CA PHE A 531 -24.70 25.13 0.31
C PHE A 531 -23.60 24.30 0.96
N VAL A 532 -22.75 23.70 0.15
CA VAL A 532 -21.59 22.92 0.63
C VAL A 532 -20.33 23.50 0.01
N GLY A 533 -19.34 23.92 0.83
CA GLY A 533 -18.08 24.44 0.33
C GLY A 533 -17.11 24.89 1.41
N GLY A 534 -15.81 24.77 1.17
CA GLY A 534 -14.77 25.28 2.07
C GLY A 534 -14.65 26.80 2.00
N PHE A 535 -14.70 27.49 3.13
CA PHE A 535 -14.73 28.97 3.18
C PHE A 535 -13.35 29.61 3.08
N ARG A 536 -12.26 28.82 3.06
CA ARG A 536 -10.95 29.33 2.60
C ARG A 536 -10.95 29.74 1.14
N HIS A 537 -11.89 29.23 0.34
CA HIS A 537 -12.06 29.63 -1.04
C HIS A 537 -12.93 30.88 -1.11
N PRO A 538 -12.38 32.07 -1.44
CA PRO A 538 -13.11 33.33 -1.37
C PRO A 538 -14.45 33.38 -2.11
N PRO A 539 -14.58 32.76 -3.32
CA PRO A 539 -15.86 32.70 -4.03
C PRO A 539 -17.00 32.04 -3.24
N ASN A 540 -16.69 31.10 -2.35
CA ASN A 540 -17.72 30.41 -1.56
C ASN A 540 -18.31 31.35 -0.51
N GLY A 541 -17.46 32.10 0.21
CA GLY A 541 -17.91 33.12 1.17
C GLY A 541 -18.69 34.24 0.49
N ASP A 542 -18.21 34.72 -0.65
CA ASP A 542 -18.89 35.75 -1.44
C ASP A 542 -20.26 35.26 -1.94
N GLY A 543 -20.33 34.04 -2.46
CA GLY A 543 -21.58 33.44 -2.93
C GLY A 543 -22.61 33.22 -1.84
N VAL A 544 -22.20 32.77 -0.65
CA VAL A 544 -23.10 32.60 0.51
C VAL A 544 -23.62 33.95 0.97
N ARG A 545 -22.77 34.97 1.08
CA ARG A 545 -23.16 36.33 1.44
C ARG A 545 -24.16 36.91 0.45
N TRP A 546 -23.83 36.87 -0.84
CA TRP A 546 -24.74 37.32 -1.89
C TRP A 546 -26.09 36.61 -1.83
N PHE A 547 -26.11 35.31 -1.61
CA PHE A 547 -27.35 34.56 -1.51
C PHE A 547 -28.17 34.98 -0.28
N ALA A 548 -27.51 35.13 0.87
CA ALA A 548 -28.17 35.54 2.12
C ALA A 548 -28.76 36.96 2.05
N GLU A 549 -28.06 37.89 1.40
CA GLU A 549 -28.46 39.29 1.32
C GLU A 549 -29.43 39.57 0.17
N ALA A 550 -29.23 38.98 -1.01
CA ALA A 550 -29.97 39.32 -2.20
C ALA A 550 -31.06 38.29 -2.59
N VAL A 551 -30.90 37.02 -2.27
CA VAL A 551 -31.80 35.95 -2.74
C VAL A 551 -32.71 35.43 -1.62
N LEU A 552 -32.16 35.18 -0.43
CA LEU A 552 -32.92 34.58 0.67
C LEU A 552 -34.11 35.43 1.12
N PRO A 553 -34.04 36.78 1.17
CA PRO A 553 -35.20 37.62 1.48
C PRO A 553 -36.35 37.41 0.48
N LEU A 554 -36.05 37.36 -0.82
CA LEU A 554 -37.05 37.13 -1.87
C LEU A 554 -37.70 35.74 -1.79
N LEU A 555 -36.95 34.76 -1.32
CA LEU A 555 -37.47 33.40 -1.10
C LEU A 555 -38.38 33.35 0.11
N ARG A 556 -38.03 34.05 1.20
CA ARG A 556 -38.82 34.10 2.44
C ARG A 556 -40.19 34.77 2.26
N ASP A 557 -40.32 35.69 1.32
CA ASP A 557 -41.61 36.26 0.96
C ASP A 557 -42.60 35.21 0.44
N ARG A 558 -42.11 34.15 -0.19
CA ARG A 558 -42.93 33.06 -0.74
C ARG A 558 -42.87 31.76 0.10
N LEU A 559 -41.80 31.54 0.81
CA LEU A 559 -41.49 30.35 1.63
C LEU A 559 -40.96 30.82 3.00
N PRO A 560 -41.81 31.33 3.91
CA PRO A 560 -41.39 31.94 5.18
C PRO A 560 -40.52 31.00 6.05
N GLU A 561 -40.79 29.71 5.99
CA GLU A 561 -40.13 28.69 6.81
C GLU A 561 -38.82 28.13 6.17
N VAL A 562 -38.37 28.72 5.06
CA VAL A 562 -37.19 28.20 4.38
C VAL A 562 -35.93 28.45 5.21
N VAL A 563 -35.19 27.38 5.46
CA VAL A 563 -33.88 27.38 6.14
C VAL A 563 -32.80 27.20 5.10
N PHE A 564 -31.75 28.02 5.19
CA PHE A 564 -30.55 27.93 4.38
C PHE A 564 -29.42 27.39 5.25
N HIS A 565 -28.95 26.16 4.95
CA HIS A 565 -27.87 25.48 5.63
C HIS A 565 -26.56 25.73 4.90
N CYS A 566 -25.56 26.28 5.57
CA CYS A 566 -24.20 26.44 5.10
C CYS A 566 -23.32 25.38 5.76
N ILE A 567 -22.81 24.43 4.96
CA ILE A 567 -21.97 23.33 5.42
C ILE A 567 -20.57 23.49 4.82
N GLY A 568 -19.55 23.56 5.67
CA GLY A 568 -18.17 23.65 5.18
C GLY A 568 -17.16 23.89 6.28
N SER A 569 -15.87 23.78 5.90
CA SER A 569 -14.75 24.01 6.79
C SER A 569 -14.38 25.50 6.86
N GLU A 570 -13.90 25.93 8.03
CA GLU A 570 -13.26 27.23 8.26
C GLU A 570 -14.12 28.44 7.84
N PRO A 571 -15.34 28.56 8.39
CA PRO A 571 -16.17 29.74 8.15
C PRO A 571 -15.46 31.01 8.67
N THR A 572 -15.50 32.07 7.88
CA THR A 572 -15.04 33.39 8.33
C THR A 572 -16.05 34.01 9.29
N ALA A 573 -15.63 35.03 10.05
CA ALA A 573 -16.52 35.74 10.95
C ALA A 573 -17.71 36.44 10.25
N GLU A 574 -17.65 36.56 8.92
CA GLU A 574 -18.70 37.18 8.09
C GLU A 574 -19.78 36.19 7.63
N ILE A 575 -19.49 34.86 7.75
CA ILE A 575 -20.39 33.75 7.42
C ILE A 575 -21.10 33.24 8.67
#